data_a1d57359cdfab8dc1d60d969ff7c2d50
#
_entry.id   a1d57359cdfab8dc1d60d969ff7c2d50
#
_cell.length_a   1.000
_cell.length_b   1.000
_cell.length_c   1.000
_cell.angle_alpha   90.00
_cell.angle_beta   90.00
_cell.angle_gamma   90.00
#
_symmetry.space_group_name_H-M   'P 1'
#
loop_
_entity.id
_entity.type
_entity.pdbx_description
1 polymer ?
#
loop_
_entity_poly.entity_id
_entity_poly.type
_entity_poly.pdbx_seq_one_letter_code
_entity_poly.pdbx_strand_id
1 'polypeptide(L)'
;AYLFLKAQGLAGKEVAYFHINATNRKAMEERNCRITHIKNENDTISFSYLSRSLPFPVDTIPRWGTKGTARDAVRQVPFMQEMNQEIMKVTDLHGNFRVTIDGTEIGRWDGNELSKGINLAEITCTPQYQQSLSIMYLNEERCAIEKRLRQYMAMQYVFFKHRGLLFADNKAALDAAKAERESHYL
;
A
#
# COMPACT_ATOMS: atom_id res chain seq x y z
N ALA A 1 -0.97 15.55 -3.48
CA ALA A 1 0.00 14.45 -3.17
C ALA A 1 0.86 14.10 -4.39
N TYR A 2 0.28 13.68 -5.55
CA TYR A 2 1.04 13.23 -6.73
C TYR A 2 2.10 14.25 -7.22
N LEU A 3 1.71 15.51 -7.49
CA LEU A 3 2.65 16.56 -7.93
C LEU A 3 3.76 16.81 -6.91
N PHE A 4 3.44 16.74 -5.62
CA PHE A 4 4.43 16.86 -4.55
C PHE A 4 5.45 15.71 -4.58
N LEU A 5 4.97 14.48 -4.66
CA LEU A 5 5.84 13.29 -4.75
C LEU A 5 6.71 13.32 -6.01
N LYS A 6 6.14 13.78 -7.13
CA LYS A 6 6.88 13.96 -8.38
C LYS A 6 8.00 15.00 -8.24
N ALA A 7 7.69 16.13 -7.60
CA ALA A 7 8.68 17.19 -7.33
C ALA A 7 9.82 16.74 -6.39
N GLN A 8 9.55 15.73 -5.53
CA GLN A 8 10.56 15.09 -4.68
C GLN A 8 11.39 14.00 -5.41
N GLY A 9 11.20 13.83 -6.71
CA GLY A 9 11.94 12.84 -7.51
C GLY A 9 11.52 11.39 -7.25
N LEU A 10 10.29 11.16 -6.79
CA LEU A 10 9.76 9.83 -6.54
C LEU A 10 9.03 9.24 -7.76
N ALA A 11 8.74 10.04 -8.78
CA ALA A 11 8.19 9.56 -10.05
C ALA A 11 9.20 8.67 -10.79
N GLY A 12 8.71 7.65 -11.47
CA GLY A 12 9.53 6.69 -12.20
C GLY A 12 10.24 5.65 -11.32
N LYS A 13 9.97 5.61 -10.02
CA LYS A 13 10.45 4.56 -9.13
C LYS A 13 9.48 3.39 -9.13
N GLU A 14 9.96 2.24 -9.59
CA GLU A 14 9.20 1.01 -9.57
C GLU A 14 9.08 0.45 -8.15
N VAL A 15 7.93 -0.10 -7.83
CA VAL A 15 7.73 -0.93 -6.62
C VAL A 15 8.61 -2.17 -6.73
N ALA A 16 8.50 -2.87 -7.85
CA ALA A 16 9.38 -3.95 -8.25
C ALA A 16 9.26 -4.19 -9.76
N TYR A 17 10.30 -4.78 -10.34
CA TYR A 17 10.30 -5.26 -11.72
C TYR A 17 11.07 -6.56 -11.80
N PHE A 18 10.51 -7.54 -12.50
CA PHE A 18 11.27 -8.72 -12.88
C PHE A 18 10.91 -9.22 -14.28
N HIS A 19 11.92 -9.80 -14.93
CA HIS A 19 11.80 -10.44 -16.23
C HIS A 19 12.35 -11.85 -16.16
N ILE A 20 11.50 -12.83 -16.45
CA ILE A 20 11.87 -14.26 -16.52
C ILE A 20 11.80 -14.73 -17.97
N ASN A 21 12.81 -15.42 -18.41
CA ASN A 21 12.78 -16.20 -19.66
C ASN A 21 12.37 -17.63 -19.32
N ALA A 22 11.20 -18.07 -19.83
CA ALA A 22 10.61 -19.36 -19.50
C ALA A 22 11.43 -20.54 -20.06
N THR A 23 11.99 -20.41 -21.27
CA THR A 23 12.80 -21.44 -21.91
C THR A 23 14.13 -21.65 -21.18
N ASN A 24 14.80 -20.56 -20.87
CA ASN A 24 16.12 -20.60 -20.21
C ASN A 24 16.05 -20.82 -18.69
N ARG A 25 14.86 -20.72 -18.10
CA ARG A 25 14.63 -20.83 -16.65
C ARG A 25 15.50 -19.85 -15.85
N LYS A 26 15.63 -18.64 -16.35
CA LYS A 26 16.47 -17.59 -15.74
C LYS A 26 15.71 -16.30 -15.54
N ALA A 27 15.99 -15.65 -14.41
CA ALA A 27 15.68 -14.25 -14.25
C ALA A 27 16.67 -13.44 -15.09
N MET A 28 16.15 -12.69 -16.05
CA MET A 28 16.92 -11.86 -16.97
C MET A 28 17.18 -10.48 -16.35
N GLU A 29 16.24 -10.02 -15.55
CA GLU A 29 16.34 -8.72 -14.88
C GLU A 29 15.52 -8.72 -13.58
N GLU A 30 16.07 -8.11 -12.55
CA GLU A 30 15.44 -7.94 -11.23
C GLU A 30 15.72 -6.52 -10.73
N ARG A 31 14.69 -5.78 -10.40
CA ARG A 31 14.79 -4.47 -9.77
C ARG A 31 13.90 -4.41 -8.54
N ASN A 32 14.45 -4.05 -7.42
CA ASN A 32 13.77 -3.99 -6.11
C ASN A 32 13.03 -5.27 -5.69
N CYS A 33 13.46 -6.41 -6.22
CA CYS A 33 12.95 -7.74 -5.87
C CYS A 33 14.03 -8.81 -6.01
N ARG A 34 13.66 -10.04 -5.72
CA ARG A 34 14.50 -11.23 -5.92
C ARG A 34 13.64 -12.39 -6.44
N ILE A 35 14.12 -13.05 -7.47
CA ILE A 35 13.51 -14.27 -8.04
C ILE A 35 14.44 -15.46 -7.76
N THR A 36 13.86 -16.54 -7.27
CA THR A 36 14.59 -17.78 -7.01
C THR A 36 13.75 -19.01 -7.38
N HIS A 37 14.36 -20.19 -7.42
CA HIS A 37 13.69 -21.48 -7.63
C HIS A 37 12.84 -21.56 -8.91
N ILE A 38 13.35 -20.99 -10.01
CA ILE A 38 12.63 -21.02 -11.29
C ILE A 38 12.60 -22.47 -11.81
N LYS A 39 11.41 -22.99 -12.05
CA LYS A 39 11.14 -24.30 -12.66
C LYS A 39 10.18 -24.14 -13.83
N ASN A 40 10.34 -24.94 -14.84
CA ASN A 40 9.43 -25.06 -15.98
C ASN A 40 9.19 -26.54 -16.23
N GLU A 41 8.07 -27.05 -15.78
CA GLU A 41 7.69 -28.46 -15.81
C GLU A 41 6.20 -28.57 -16.18
N ASN A 42 5.86 -29.52 -17.06
CA ASN A 42 4.47 -29.81 -17.44
C ASN A 42 3.67 -28.54 -17.82
N ASP A 43 4.22 -27.71 -18.69
CA ASP A 43 3.62 -26.42 -19.15
C ASP A 43 3.33 -25.43 -18.01
N THR A 44 3.95 -25.65 -16.87
CA THR A 44 3.84 -24.78 -15.70
C THR A 44 5.19 -24.16 -15.37
N ILE A 45 5.24 -22.83 -15.32
CA ILE A 45 6.40 -22.13 -14.79
C ILE A 45 6.11 -21.72 -13.34
N SER A 46 6.99 -22.06 -12.44
CA SER A 46 6.91 -21.68 -11.03
C SER A 46 8.23 -21.05 -10.55
N PHE A 47 8.12 -20.12 -9.63
CA PHE A 47 9.27 -19.42 -9.05
C PHE A 47 8.90 -18.81 -7.70
N SER A 48 9.90 -18.50 -6.90
CA SER A 48 9.72 -17.71 -5.68
C SER A 48 10.05 -16.27 -5.98
N TYR A 49 9.14 -15.38 -5.62
CA TYR A 49 9.23 -13.92 -5.79
C TYR A 49 9.23 -13.22 -4.43
N LEU A 50 10.21 -12.39 -4.17
CA LEU A 50 10.30 -11.55 -2.98
C LEU A 50 10.52 -10.10 -3.38
N SER A 51 9.48 -9.29 -3.26
CA SER A 51 9.58 -7.84 -3.41
C SER A 51 10.17 -7.19 -2.16
N ARG A 52 10.92 -6.11 -2.34
CA ARG A 52 11.43 -5.28 -1.23
C ARG A 52 10.50 -4.14 -0.85
N SER A 53 9.48 -3.91 -1.64
CA SER A 53 8.44 -2.89 -1.41
C SER A 53 7.07 -3.47 -1.68
N LEU A 54 6.05 -2.91 -1.06
CA LEU A 54 4.66 -3.23 -1.36
C LEU A 54 4.07 -2.19 -2.32
N PRO A 55 3.11 -2.57 -3.17
CA PRO A 55 2.39 -1.62 -3.99
C PRO A 55 1.58 -0.64 -3.12
N PHE A 56 1.35 0.56 -3.62
CA PHE A 56 0.48 1.52 -2.95
C PHE A 56 -0.99 1.06 -3.09
N PRO A 57 -1.70 0.83 -1.99
CA PRO A 57 -3.09 0.41 -2.04
C PRO A 57 -3.99 1.60 -2.34
N VAL A 58 -4.69 1.56 -3.48
CA VAL A 58 -5.60 2.64 -3.88
C VAL A 58 -6.93 2.48 -3.18
N ASP A 59 -7.19 3.32 -2.19
CA ASP A 59 -8.42 3.29 -1.39
C ASP A 59 -9.66 3.58 -2.25
N THR A 60 -10.69 2.76 -2.04
CA THR A 60 -12.00 2.86 -2.72
C THR A 60 -13.09 3.42 -1.82
N ILE A 61 -12.76 3.77 -0.58
CA ILE A 61 -13.70 4.29 0.41
C ILE A 61 -13.61 5.82 0.39
N PRO A 62 -14.74 6.54 0.20
CA PRO A 62 -14.75 8.00 0.34
C PRO A 62 -14.35 8.43 1.75
N ARG A 63 -13.48 9.42 1.85
CA ARG A 63 -12.94 9.89 3.12
C ARG A 63 -13.35 11.33 3.41
N TRP A 64 -13.48 11.67 4.68
CA TRP A 64 -13.59 13.04 5.17
C TRP A 64 -14.76 13.83 4.59
N GLY A 65 -15.90 13.16 4.36
CA GLY A 65 -17.11 13.78 3.82
C GLY A 65 -17.05 14.09 2.32
N THR A 66 -16.01 13.65 1.62
CA THR A 66 -15.93 13.76 0.16
C THR A 66 -16.78 12.66 -0.51
N LYS A 67 -17.28 12.94 -1.72
CA LYS A 67 -17.95 11.93 -2.56
C LYS A 67 -16.96 11.11 -3.38
N GLY A 68 -15.75 11.63 -3.60
CA GLY A 68 -14.69 11.00 -4.38
C GLY A 68 -13.80 10.07 -3.55
N THR A 69 -13.21 9.09 -4.20
CA THR A 69 -12.27 8.12 -3.62
C THR A 69 -10.84 8.41 -4.05
N ALA A 70 -9.85 7.81 -3.39
CA ALA A 70 -8.46 7.86 -3.87
C ALA A 70 -8.33 7.23 -5.26
N ARG A 71 -9.13 6.21 -5.57
CA ARG A 71 -9.20 5.61 -6.92
C ARG A 71 -9.62 6.62 -7.98
N ASP A 72 -10.59 7.48 -7.70
CA ASP A 72 -11.02 8.52 -8.63
C ASP A 72 -9.93 9.57 -8.83
N ALA A 73 -9.21 9.91 -7.77
CA ALA A 73 -8.11 10.87 -7.82
C ALA A 73 -6.91 10.34 -8.63
N VAL A 74 -6.52 9.08 -8.46
CA VAL A 74 -5.37 8.51 -9.22
C VAL A 74 -5.67 8.32 -10.71
N ARG A 75 -6.94 8.28 -11.12
CA ARG A 75 -7.33 8.27 -12.53
C ARG A 75 -7.11 9.61 -13.24
N GLN A 76 -6.97 10.71 -12.48
CA GLN A 76 -6.74 12.04 -13.04
C GLN A 76 -5.26 12.31 -13.36
N VAL A 77 -4.36 11.43 -12.93
CA VAL A 77 -2.91 11.59 -13.04
C VAL A 77 -2.27 10.23 -13.37
N PRO A 78 -1.10 10.17 -14.02
CA PRO A 78 -0.42 8.92 -14.36
C PRO A 78 0.28 8.27 -13.13
N PHE A 79 -0.43 8.19 -12.00
CA PHE A 79 0.14 7.69 -10.74
C PHE A 79 0.55 6.23 -10.83
N MET A 80 -0.29 5.38 -11.42
CA MET A 80 0.00 3.94 -11.57
C MET A 80 1.23 3.72 -12.46
N GLN A 81 1.36 4.51 -13.53
CA GLN A 81 2.45 4.40 -14.49
C GLN A 81 3.77 5.00 -13.99
N GLU A 82 3.72 5.98 -13.10
CA GLU A 82 4.92 6.71 -12.68
C GLU A 82 5.41 6.35 -11.27
N MET A 83 4.54 5.82 -10.40
CA MET A 83 4.88 5.62 -8.98
C MET A 83 4.45 4.30 -8.39
N ASN A 84 3.59 3.52 -9.09
CA ASN A 84 3.03 2.30 -8.54
C ASN A 84 3.12 1.15 -9.55
N GLN A 85 4.34 0.82 -9.93
CA GLN A 85 4.63 -0.23 -10.90
C GLN A 85 5.28 -1.44 -10.22
N GLU A 86 4.56 -2.56 -10.18
CA GLU A 86 5.06 -3.87 -9.81
C GLU A 86 4.96 -4.78 -11.05
N ILE A 87 6.00 -4.74 -11.88
CA ILE A 87 5.95 -5.32 -13.22
C ILE A 87 6.46 -6.75 -13.22
N MET A 88 5.59 -7.68 -13.60
CA MET A 88 5.92 -9.05 -13.93
C MET A 88 6.00 -9.22 -15.45
N LYS A 89 7.17 -9.59 -15.97
CA LYS A 89 7.40 -9.91 -17.37
C LYS A 89 7.88 -11.35 -17.51
N VAL A 90 7.21 -12.14 -18.36
CA VAL A 90 7.63 -13.50 -18.67
C VAL A 90 7.64 -13.68 -20.19
N THR A 91 8.78 -14.04 -20.74
CA THR A 91 8.96 -14.24 -22.19
C THR A 91 9.09 -15.72 -22.57
N ASP A 92 8.97 -16.01 -23.85
CA ASP A 92 9.04 -17.35 -24.43
C ASP A 92 7.93 -18.29 -23.92
N LEU A 93 6.74 -17.72 -23.75
CA LEU A 93 5.50 -18.42 -23.46
C LEU A 93 4.57 -18.39 -24.68
N HIS A 94 3.93 -19.52 -24.99
CA HIS A 94 2.97 -19.66 -26.08
C HIS A 94 1.64 -20.19 -25.56
N GLY A 95 0.54 -19.51 -25.87
CA GLY A 95 -0.80 -19.89 -25.40
C GLY A 95 -1.29 -19.03 -24.23
N ASN A 96 -2.34 -19.52 -23.57
CA ASN A 96 -2.99 -18.83 -22.46
C ASN A 96 -2.56 -19.42 -21.11
N PHE A 97 -2.23 -18.57 -20.18
CA PHE A 97 -1.76 -18.95 -18.85
C PHE A 97 -2.67 -18.42 -17.76
N ARG A 98 -2.96 -19.28 -16.80
CA ARG A 98 -3.51 -18.90 -15.51
C ARG A 98 -2.35 -18.53 -14.60
N VAL A 99 -2.38 -17.35 -14.02
CA VAL A 99 -1.36 -16.91 -13.08
C VAL A 99 -1.90 -16.97 -11.67
N THR A 100 -1.12 -17.58 -10.78
CA THR A 100 -1.45 -17.71 -9.35
C THR A 100 -0.29 -17.19 -8.52
N ILE A 101 -0.59 -16.55 -7.39
CA ILE A 101 0.38 -16.17 -6.36
C ILE A 101 -0.11 -16.75 -5.03
N ASP A 102 0.73 -17.55 -4.39
CA ASP A 102 0.42 -18.25 -3.12
C ASP A 102 -0.94 -18.98 -3.15
N GLY A 103 -1.23 -19.65 -4.29
CA GLY A 103 -2.47 -20.38 -4.51
C GLY A 103 -3.68 -19.54 -4.93
N THR A 104 -3.58 -18.21 -4.91
CA THR A 104 -4.65 -17.29 -5.34
C THR A 104 -4.53 -17.01 -6.83
N GLU A 105 -5.57 -17.32 -7.62
CA GLU A 105 -5.63 -16.93 -9.05
C GLU A 105 -5.78 -15.42 -9.14
N ILE A 106 -4.82 -14.76 -9.82
CA ILE A 106 -4.80 -13.31 -9.99
C ILE A 106 -5.27 -12.88 -11.38
N GLY A 107 -5.35 -13.79 -12.32
CA GLY A 107 -5.85 -13.55 -13.67
C GLY A 107 -5.35 -14.55 -14.69
N ARG A 108 -5.71 -14.28 -15.95
CA ARG A 108 -5.32 -15.07 -17.12
C ARG A 108 -4.85 -14.15 -18.22
N TRP A 109 -3.73 -14.51 -18.84
CA TRP A 109 -3.11 -13.73 -19.91
C TRP A 109 -2.51 -14.64 -20.96
N ASP A 110 -2.43 -14.16 -22.18
CA ASP A 110 -1.67 -14.84 -23.22
C ASP A 110 -0.15 -14.56 -23.08
N GLY A 111 0.66 -15.38 -23.77
CA GLY A 111 2.11 -15.23 -23.74
C GLY A 111 2.62 -13.88 -24.24
N ASN A 112 1.88 -13.23 -25.16
CA ASN A 112 2.25 -11.91 -25.68
C ASN A 112 2.00 -10.82 -24.64
N GLU A 113 0.89 -10.92 -23.89
CA GLU A 113 0.58 -10.00 -22.79
C GLU A 113 1.62 -10.12 -21.68
N LEU A 114 1.94 -11.36 -21.28
CA LEU A 114 3.00 -11.63 -20.27
C LEU A 114 4.37 -11.14 -20.74
N SER A 115 4.66 -11.21 -22.03
CA SER A 115 5.92 -10.72 -22.61
C SER A 115 6.02 -9.19 -22.64
N LYS A 116 4.90 -8.48 -22.66
CA LYS A 116 4.86 -7.01 -22.55
C LYS A 116 5.04 -6.55 -21.11
N GLY A 117 4.59 -7.36 -20.15
CA GLY A 117 4.62 -7.08 -18.73
C GLY A 117 3.24 -6.73 -18.15
N ILE A 118 2.95 -7.29 -17.00
CA ILE A 118 1.72 -7.09 -16.24
C ILE A 118 2.04 -6.27 -14.99
N ASN A 119 1.27 -5.22 -14.73
CA ASN A 119 1.41 -4.46 -13.49
C ASN A 119 0.61 -5.11 -12.35
N LEU A 120 1.27 -5.85 -11.48
CA LEU A 120 0.67 -6.53 -10.34
C LEU A 120 0.05 -5.55 -9.33
N ALA A 121 0.56 -4.32 -9.25
CA ALA A 121 0.02 -3.27 -8.37
C ALA A 121 -1.40 -2.81 -8.74
N GLU A 122 -1.89 -3.14 -9.94
CA GLU A 122 -3.27 -2.88 -10.37
C GLU A 122 -4.24 -4.01 -10.02
N ILE A 123 -3.71 -5.16 -9.59
CA ILE A 123 -4.49 -6.37 -9.33
C ILE A 123 -4.76 -6.48 -7.83
N THR A 124 -5.97 -6.13 -7.44
CA THR A 124 -6.36 -5.99 -6.03
C THR A 124 -6.38 -7.30 -5.23
N CYS A 125 -6.49 -8.45 -5.89
CA CYS A 125 -6.48 -9.77 -5.23
C CYS A 125 -5.08 -10.34 -5.00
N THR A 126 -4.01 -9.67 -5.40
CA THR A 126 -2.65 -10.13 -5.10
C THR A 126 -2.38 -10.09 -3.59
N PRO A 127 -1.67 -11.08 -3.02
CA PRO A 127 -1.31 -11.08 -1.60
C PRO A 127 -0.58 -9.79 -1.17
N GLN A 128 0.30 -9.25 -2.02
CA GLN A 128 1.04 -8.01 -1.78
C GLN A 128 0.11 -6.80 -1.66
N TYR A 129 -0.90 -6.70 -2.55
CA TYR A 129 -1.90 -5.64 -2.48
C TYR A 129 -2.74 -5.75 -1.19
N GLN A 130 -3.18 -6.96 -0.85
CA GLN A 130 -3.96 -7.20 0.37
C GLN A 130 -3.14 -6.89 1.64
N GLN A 131 -1.87 -7.23 1.65
CA GLN A 131 -0.96 -6.88 2.75
C GLN A 131 -0.82 -5.35 2.87
N SER A 132 -0.61 -4.65 1.77
CA SER A 132 -0.48 -3.19 1.79
C SER A 132 -1.77 -2.49 2.21
N LEU A 133 -2.92 -3.02 1.80
CA LEU A 133 -4.24 -2.54 2.21
C LEU A 133 -4.45 -2.70 3.74
N SER A 134 -4.06 -3.85 4.29
CA SER A 134 -4.12 -4.10 5.73
C SER A 134 -3.23 -3.12 6.51
N ILE A 135 -2.01 -2.86 6.02
CA ILE A 135 -1.10 -1.87 6.63
C ILE A 135 -1.71 -0.46 6.57
N MET A 136 -2.36 -0.10 5.47
CA MET A 136 -3.04 1.20 5.33
C MET A 136 -4.12 1.37 6.41
N TYR A 137 -4.98 0.36 6.62
CA TYR A 137 -6.03 0.42 7.64
C TYR A 137 -5.47 0.49 9.07
N LEU A 138 -4.46 -0.32 9.38
CA LEU A 138 -3.79 -0.25 10.70
C LEU A 138 -3.16 1.13 10.93
N ASN A 139 -2.56 1.73 9.90
CA ASN A 139 -2.01 3.08 10.00
C ASN A 139 -3.11 4.14 10.18
N GLU A 140 -4.29 3.96 9.60
CA GLU A 140 -5.44 4.84 9.85
C GLU A 140 -5.92 4.78 11.30
N GLU A 141 -6.02 3.58 11.88
CA GLU A 141 -6.36 3.40 13.29
C GLU A 141 -5.33 4.10 14.18
N ARG A 142 -4.04 3.90 13.91
CA ARG A 142 -2.96 4.61 14.60
C ARG A 142 -3.14 6.13 14.50
N CYS A 143 -3.40 6.65 13.29
CA CYS A 143 -3.63 8.09 13.08
C CYS A 143 -4.88 8.61 13.81
N ALA A 144 -5.93 7.80 13.93
CA ALA A 144 -7.13 8.15 14.68
C ALA A 144 -6.84 8.28 16.18
N ILE A 145 -6.05 7.36 16.75
CA ILE A 145 -5.60 7.42 18.14
C ILE A 145 -4.73 8.65 18.36
N GLU A 146 -3.73 8.88 17.50
CA GLU A 146 -2.86 10.07 17.60
C GLU A 146 -3.65 11.38 17.47
N LYS A 147 -4.68 11.42 16.62
CA LYS A 147 -5.55 12.59 16.48
C LYS A 147 -6.29 12.88 17.77
N ARG A 148 -6.86 11.86 18.40
CA ARG A 148 -7.54 12.00 19.70
C ARG A 148 -6.58 12.52 20.78
N LEU A 149 -5.37 11.96 20.84
CA LEU A 149 -4.34 12.40 21.77
C LEU A 149 -3.96 13.86 21.54
N ARG A 150 -3.71 14.26 20.28
CA ARG A 150 -3.37 15.65 19.92
C ARG A 150 -4.51 16.62 20.24
N GLN A 151 -5.75 16.24 19.97
CA GLN A 151 -6.93 17.07 20.31
C GLN A 151 -7.06 17.26 21.81
N TYR A 152 -6.84 16.21 22.58
CA TYR A 152 -6.84 16.28 24.03
C TYR A 152 -5.70 17.18 24.54
N MET A 153 -4.48 17.03 24.04
CA MET A 153 -3.34 17.87 24.40
C MET A 153 -3.57 19.34 24.04
N ALA A 154 -4.12 19.60 22.85
CA ALA A 154 -4.46 20.96 22.42
C ALA A 154 -5.52 21.58 23.33
N MET A 155 -6.56 20.83 23.71
CA MET A 155 -7.60 21.29 24.63
C MET A 155 -7.01 21.57 26.01
N GLN A 156 -6.17 20.69 26.55
CA GLN A 156 -5.48 20.91 27.83
C GLN A 156 -4.54 22.11 27.77
N TYR A 157 -3.72 22.21 26.74
CA TYR A 157 -2.72 23.27 26.65
C TYR A 157 -3.29 24.62 26.27
N VAL A 158 -4.13 24.67 25.24
CA VAL A 158 -4.64 25.94 24.70
C VAL A 158 -5.83 26.46 25.49
N PHE A 159 -6.76 25.60 25.84
CA PHE A 159 -7.99 26.01 26.49
C PHE A 159 -7.82 26.17 28.00
N PHE A 160 -7.17 25.25 28.66
CA PHE A 160 -7.09 25.22 30.11
C PHE A 160 -5.88 25.98 30.66
N LYS A 161 -4.73 25.87 30.03
CA LYS A 161 -3.52 26.55 30.51
C LYS A 161 -3.50 28.03 30.18
N HIS A 162 -3.94 28.44 28.98
CA HIS A 162 -3.96 29.84 28.58
C HIS A 162 -5.09 30.67 29.19
N ARG A 163 -6.21 30.05 29.51
CA ARG A 163 -7.33 30.74 30.17
C ARG A 163 -7.26 30.75 31.70
N GLY A 164 -6.25 30.10 32.27
CA GLY A 164 -5.79 30.23 33.68
C GLY A 164 -6.81 30.08 34.81
N LEU A 165 -8.10 30.20 34.46
CA LEU A 165 -9.18 30.38 35.41
C LEU A 165 -10.12 29.19 35.54
N LEU A 166 -10.16 28.28 34.54
CA LEU A 166 -11.17 27.20 34.59
C LEU A 166 -10.79 26.02 35.44
N PHE A 167 -9.52 25.88 35.85
CA PHE A 167 -9.07 24.73 36.64
C PHE A 167 -8.27 25.06 37.89
N ALA A 168 -7.93 26.33 38.11
CA ALA A 168 -7.36 26.73 39.38
C ALA A 168 -8.32 26.38 40.52
N ASP A 169 -9.63 26.52 40.26
CA ASP A 169 -10.70 26.28 41.22
C ASP A 169 -11.36 24.89 41.12
N ASN A 170 -10.99 24.06 40.11
CA ASN A 170 -11.62 22.77 39.92
C ASN A 170 -10.62 21.64 39.60
N LYS A 171 -9.62 21.49 40.45
CA LYS A 171 -8.62 20.46 40.38
C LYS A 171 -9.25 19.05 40.34
N ALA A 172 -10.33 18.84 41.08
CA ALA A 172 -11.02 17.54 41.10
C ALA A 172 -11.62 17.15 39.75
N ALA A 173 -12.20 18.09 39.01
CA ALA A 173 -12.70 17.80 37.67
C ALA A 173 -11.58 17.51 36.66
N LEU A 174 -10.43 18.19 36.78
CA LEU A 174 -9.25 17.91 35.95
C LEU A 174 -8.68 16.52 36.24
N ASP A 175 -8.58 16.16 37.53
CA ASP A 175 -8.05 14.87 37.93
C ASP A 175 -8.99 13.73 37.53
N ALA A 176 -10.32 13.92 37.65
CA ALA A 176 -11.32 12.98 37.13
C ALA A 176 -11.23 12.80 35.59
N ALA A 177 -11.11 13.89 34.86
CA ALA A 177 -10.96 13.83 33.40
C ALA A 177 -9.64 13.16 32.96
N LYS A 178 -8.57 13.31 33.75
CA LYS A 178 -7.30 12.59 33.54
C LYS A 178 -7.45 11.10 33.81
N ALA A 179 -8.07 10.72 34.93
CA ALA A 179 -8.27 9.33 35.30
C ALA A 179 -9.15 8.58 34.32
N GLU A 180 -10.25 9.19 33.85
CA GLU A 180 -11.12 8.62 32.82
C GLU A 180 -10.36 8.41 31.51
N ARG A 181 -9.54 9.36 31.12
CA ARG A 181 -8.69 9.23 29.95
C ARG A 181 -7.69 8.08 30.06
N GLU A 182 -7.01 7.98 31.18
CA GLU A 182 -6.02 6.90 31.40
C GLU A 182 -6.66 5.53 31.34
N SER A 183 -7.92 5.38 31.80
CA SER A 183 -8.69 4.15 31.67
C SER A 183 -9.08 3.78 30.23
N HIS A 184 -9.10 4.74 29.31
CA HIS A 184 -9.44 4.52 27.89
C HIS A 184 -8.24 4.27 26.99
N TYR A 185 -7.01 4.51 27.46
CA TYR A 185 -5.80 4.45 26.63
C TYR A 185 -4.70 3.50 27.17
N LEU A 186 -4.96 2.83 28.30
CA LEU A 186 -4.19 1.71 28.83
C LEU A 186 -4.97 0.41 28.68
#